data_d29c21a742e1570c9989243de718bbc8
#
_entry.id   d29c21a742e1570c9989243de718bbc8
#
_cell.length_a   1.000
_cell.length_b   1.000
_cell.length_c   1.000
_cell.angle_alpha   90.00
_cell.angle_beta   90.00
_cell.angle_gamma   90.00
#
_symmetry.space_group_name_H-M   'P 1'
#
loop_
_entity.id
_entity.type
_entity.pdbx_description
1 polymer ?
#
loop_
_entity_poly.entity_id
_entity_poly.type
_entity_poly.pdbx_seq_one_letter_code
_entity_poly.pdbx_strand_id
1 'polypeptide(L)' 'MVRKYNRVMDKFKISFKCSKQPEGTNGLLGFEPDKAYIGRAYNGLYEVSTDWGRGKPTILLDRKIFDRYFELVRDN' A
#
# COMPACT_ATOMS: atom_id res chain seq x y z
N MET A 1 -0.19 3.85 -25.86
CA MET A 1 -1.37 3.60 -25.13
C MET A 1 -1.19 3.37 -23.70
N VAL A 2 -1.92 4.07 -23.02
CA VAL A 2 -1.84 4.06 -21.59
C VAL A 2 -2.23 2.74 -20.95
N ARG A 3 -3.07 2.02 -21.61
CA ARG A 3 -3.55 0.79 -21.07
C ARG A 3 -2.53 -0.27 -20.80
N LYS A 4 -1.47 -0.28 -21.57
CA LYS A 4 -0.44 -1.25 -21.35
C LYS A 4 0.26 -1.04 -20.05
N TYR A 5 0.47 0.21 -19.73
CA TYR A 5 1.06 0.51 -18.45
C TYR A 5 0.21 0.01 -17.31
N ASN A 6 -1.05 0.27 -17.41
CA ASN A 6 -1.94 -0.13 -16.33
C ASN A 6 -1.93 -1.60 -16.10
N ARG A 7 -1.87 -2.37 -17.17
CA ARG A 7 -1.80 -3.79 -17.03
C ARG A 7 -0.58 -4.26 -16.33
N VAL A 8 0.55 -3.67 -16.69
CA VAL A 8 1.80 -4.05 -16.07
C VAL A 8 1.77 -3.69 -14.59
N MET A 9 1.24 -2.55 -14.28
CA MET A 9 1.14 -2.13 -12.89
C MET A 9 0.23 -3.02 -12.09
N ASP A 10 -0.86 -3.43 -12.68
CA ASP A 10 -1.82 -4.28 -11.98
C ASP A 10 -1.22 -5.59 -11.53
N LYS A 11 -0.18 -6.02 -12.21
CA LYS A 11 0.49 -7.24 -11.86
C LYS A 11 1.02 -7.23 -10.44
N PHE A 12 1.40 -6.07 -9.95
CA PHE A 12 1.96 -5.95 -8.61
C PHE A 12 0.97 -5.36 -7.61
N LYS A 13 -0.22 -5.08 -8.06
CA LYS A 13 -1.22 -4.44 -7.23
C LYS A 13 -1.65 -5.31 -6.07
N ILE A 14 -1.77 -4.71 -4.91
CA ILE A 14 -2.28 -5.40 -3.74
C ILE A 14 -3.35 -4.53 -3.09
N SER A 15 -4.21 -5.21 -2.34
CA SER A 15 -5.13 -4.52 -1.45
C SER A 15 -4.70 -4.83 -0.04
N PHE A 16 -4.72 -3.86 0.81
CA PHE A 16 -4.32 -4.07 2.19
C PHE A 16 -5.18 -3.23 3.10
N LYS A 17 -5.13 -3.56 4.37
CA LYS A 17 -5.91 -2.89 5.37
C LYS A 17 -4.98 -2.44 6.47
N CYS A 18 -5.25 -1.29 7.04
CA CYS A 18 -4.46 -0.82 8.17
C CYS A 18 -4.97 -1.52 9.41
N SER A 19 -4.10 -2.27 10.07
CA SER A 19 -4.50 -3.02 11.25
C SER A 19 -4.20 -2.27 12.54
N LYS A 20 -3.29 -1.30 12.48
CA LYS A 20 -2.89 -0.57 13.65
C LYS A 20 -2.48 0.83 13.22
N GLN A 21 -2.99 1.82 13.91
CA GLN A 21 -2.67 3.22 13.59
C GLN A 21 -1.17 3.45 13.69
N PRO A 22 -0.53 3.85 12.59
CA PRO A 22 0.89 4.21 12.68
C PRO A 22 1.06 5.44 13.56
N GLU A 23 2.19 5.50 14.22
CA GLU A 23 2.39 6.53 15.21
C GLU A 23 3.13 7.75 14.70
N GLY A 24 2.90 8.10 13.49
CA GLY A 24 3.43 9.34 12.97
C GLY A 24 4.87 9.32 12.54
N THR A 25 5.50 8.18 12.59
CA THR A 25 6.85 8.06 12.12
C THR A 25 6.85 7.45 10.74
N ASN A 26 7.95 7.59 10.04
CA ASN A 26 8.14 6.97 8.73
C ASN A 26 7.14 7.43 7.68
N GLY A 27 6.52 8.57 7.89
CA GLY A 27 5.62 9.10 6.90
C GLY A 27 4.31 8.36 6.76
N LEU A 28 3.94 7.59 7.75
CA LEU A 28 2.72 6.77 7.67
C LEU A 28 1.49 7.41 8.27
N LEU A 29 1.51 8.71 8.40
CA LEU A 29 0.33 9.42 8.89
C LEU A 29 -0.80 9.36 7.87
N GLY A 30 -2.01 9.29 8.35
CA GLY A 30 -3.16 9.33 7.46
C GLY A 30 -3.78 7.98 7.17
N PHE A 31 -3.12 6.91 7.55
CA PHE A 31 -3.73 5.58 7.40
C PHE A 31 -4.62 5.32 8.61
N GLU A 32 -5.84 4.92 8.33
CA GLU A 32 -6.84 4.71 9.37
C GLU A 32 -7.07 3.23 9.60
N PRO A 33 -7.21 2.82 10.85
CA PRO A 33 -7.46 1.40 11.14
C PRO A 33 -8.73 0.91 10.46
N ASP A 34 -8.69 -0.30 10.00
CA ASP A 34 -9.81 -0.99 9.35
C ASP A 34 -10.21 -0.45 8.00
N LYS A 35 -9.52 0.54 7.50
CA LYS A 35 -9.80 1.06 6.19
C LYS A 35 -8.93 0.33 5.17
N ALA A 36 -9.49 0.06 4.00
CA ALA A 36 -8.76 -0.63 2.94
C ALA A 36 -8.08 0.36 2.01
N TYR A 37 -6.92 -0.04 1.52
CA TYR A 37 -6.11 0.79 0.64
C TYR A 37 -5.55 -0.07 -0.48
N ILE A 38 -5.01 0.60 -1.49
CA ILE A 38 -4.38 -0.05 -2.63
C ILE A 38 -2.92 0.33 -2.66
N GLY A 39 -2.08 -0.63 -2.98
CA GLY A 39 -0.67 -0.39 -3.14
C GLY A 39 -0.06 -1.38 -4.10
N ARG A 40 1.23 -1.54 -4.02
CA ARG A 40 1.95 -2.51 -4.84
C ARG A 40 2.97 -3.25 -4.01
N ALA A 41 3.22 -4.49 -4.39
CA ALA A 41 4.25 -5.30 -3.75
C ALA A 41 5.16 -5.87 -4.82
N TYR A 42 6.45 -5.62 -4.69
CA TYR A 42 7.42 -6.12 -5.65
C TYR A 42 8.81 -6.05 -5.04
N ASN A 43 9.65 -6.97 -5.46
CA ASN A 43 11.04 -7.01 -5.00
C ASN A 43 11.20 -7.01 -3.49
N GLY A 44 10.27 -7.62 -2.79
CA GLY A 44 10.35 -7.67 -1.33
C GLY A 44 9.97 -6.38 -0.63
N LEU A 45 9.45 -5.42 -1.38
CA LEU A 45 9.05 -4.14 -0.82
C LEU A 45 7.56 -3.93 -1.03
N TYR A 46 7.00 -3.09 -0.18
CA TYR A 46 5.59 -2.74 -0.26
C TYR A 46 5.48 -1.24 -0.44
N GLU A 47 4.83 -0.84 -1.51
CA GLU A 47 4.64 0.56 -1.81
C GLU A 47 3.21 0.94 -1.45
N VAL A 48 3.06 1.84 -0.50
CA VAL A 48 1.75 2.20 0.04
C VAL A 48 1.50 3.69 -0.09
N SER A 49 0.24 4.06 -0.16
CA SER A 49 -0.17 5.45 -0.21
C SER A 49 -1.54 5.58 0.41
N THR A 50 -1.81 6.70 1.03
CA THR A 50 -3.14 6.94 1.60
C THR A 50 -4.19 7.13 0.52
N ASP A 51 -3.77 7.54 -0.67
CA ASP A 51 -4.73 7.76 -1.75
C ASP A 51 -4.02 7.53 -3.07
N TRP A 52 -3.94 6.29 -3.42
CA TRP A 52 -3.21 5.86 -4.61
C TRP A 52 -3.78 6.51 -5.86
N GLY A 53 -2.90 7.10 -6.64
CA GLY A 53 -3.33 7.69 -7.90
C GLY A 53 -3.88 9.10 -7.80
N ARG A 54 -3.88 9.68 -6.61
CA ARG A 54 -4.42 11.01 -6.42
C ARG A 54 -3.34 12.02 -6.04
N GLY A 55 -2.12 11.75 -6.40
CA GLY A 55 -1.05 12.69 -6.14
C GLY A 55 -0.46 12.63 -4.75
N LYS A 56 -0.92 11.73 -3.94
CA LYS A 56 -0.34 11.54 -2.63
C LYS A 56 0.95 10.78 -2.77
N PRO A 57 1.94 11.06 -1.93
CA PRO A 57 3.21 10.37 -2.04
C PRO A 57 3.06 8.89 -1.70
N THR A 58 3.94 8.10 -2.29
CA THR A 58 4.00 6.69 -1.94
C THR A 58 5.20 6.48 -1.04
N ILE A 59 5.11 5.47 -0.21
CA ILE A 59 6.15 5.13 0.74
C ILE A 59 6.52 3.68 0.54
N LEU A 60 7.81 3.42 0.48
CA LEU A 60 8.30 2.04 0.34
C LEU A 60 8.62 1.49 1.71
N LEU A 61 8.08 0.34 2.00
CA LEU A 61 8.27 -0.33 3.28
C LEU A 61 8.82 -1.71 3.06
N ASP A 62 9.67 -2.17 3.97
CA ASP A 62 10.04 -3.57 3.95
C ASP A 62 8.93 -4.36 4.63
N ARG A 63 9.03 -5.67 4.54
CA ARG A 63 7.97 -6.52 5.02
C ARG A 63 7.73 -6.40 6.52
N LYS A 64 8.79 -6.21 7.28
CA LYS A 64 8.63 -6.10 8.72
C LYS A 64 7.78 -4.92 9.11
N ILE A 65 8.05 -3.78 8.47
CA ILE A 65 7.29 -2.58 8.78
C ILE A 65 5.87 -2.70 8.26
N PHE A 66 5.72 -3.25 7.06
CA PHE A 66 4.39 -3.43 6.51
C PHE A 66 3.54 -4.30 7.44
N ASP A 67 4.09 -5.43 7.86
CA ASP A 67 3.34 -6.36 8.71
C ASP A 67 3.00 -5.78 10.09
N ARG A 68 3.75 -4.80 10.51
CA ARG A 68 3.49 -4.17 11.81
C ARG A 68 2.20 -3.37 11.81
N TYR A 69 1.90 -2.71 10.70
CA TYR A 69 0.76 -1.80 10.64
C TYR A 69 -0.33 -2.23 9.68
N PHE A 70 -0.04 -3.13 8.80
CA PHE A 70 -0.97 -3.48 7.72
C PHE A 70 -1.11 -4.97 7.56
N GLU A 71 -2.16 -5.36 6.86
CA GLU A 71 -2.29 -6.76 6.49
C GLU A 71 -2.93 -6.82 5.11
N LEU A 72 -2.52 -7.82 4.34
CA LEU A 72 -3.05 -8.00 3.02
C LEU A 72 -4.50 -8.46 3.08
N VAL A 73 -5.29 -7.92 2.18
CA VAL A 73 -6.68 -8.36 2.03
C VAL A 73 -6.70 -9.32 0.86
N ARG A 74 -7.17 -10.51 1.09
CA ARG A 74 -7.26 -11.48 0.03
C ARG A 74 -8.62 -11.48 -0.57
N ASP A 75 -8.60 -11.45 -1.89
CA ASP A 75 -9.82 -11.54 -2.61
C ASP A 75 -10.08 -12.95 -2.95
N ASN A 76 -11.12 -13.48 -2.61
CA ASN A 76 -11.37 -14.82 -3.07
C ASN A 76 -12.50 -14.90 -4.00
#